data_779723565955d2da12e858a746577fbf
#
_entry.id   779723565955d2da12e858a746577fbf
#
_cell.length_a   1.000
_cell.length_b   1.000
_cell.length_c   1.000
_cell.angle_alpha   90.00
_cell.angle_beta   90.00
_cell.angle_gamma   90.00
#
_symmetry.space_group_name_H-M   'P 1'
#
loop_
_entity.id
_entity.type
_entity.pdbx_description
1 polymer ?
#
loop_
_entity_poly.entity_id
_entity_poly.type
_entity_poly.pdbx_seq_one_letter_code
_entity_poly.pdbx_strand_id
1 'polypeptide(L)'
;LQYVQDYFQMDYKKFVAKYFKGERVSEIQRNLTPQKYKQLFGQLSKRQMEIISDKESRCIVVAAGPGSGKTRVLVHKLASLLLLEDVKHEQLLMLTFSRAAATEFKQRLMELIGNAAHFIEIKTFHSYCFDLLGRIGNLEDAKDIVSKAAKMINQGEVEPTKIGKTVLVIDEAQDMGKEEYDLVNALIANNEEMRVLAVGDDDQNIYEFRGSNSRYMYRLTQNPESKFIEMTENYRSTHHLVNFANEFAKNIGKRMKSTPIISMRKENGWVGVTYHQSKYMYQPLVEELLHQRGSGTSCVLTQTNEEAVILTALLRKHAINSKLIQSMDGFLFWNMAEMRYFLRYIEKRIKTPLIPEELWEKAKHVTYTTYEKSKSLTYVKRCIELFEQTNKVKYHSDFKEFVFESSVEDFCDISGTDVVVSTIHKAKGREFDNVYMLISDNYSKDDHLMRRYYVGMTRAKNQLFIHTNGN
;
A
#
# COMPACT_ATOMS: atom_id res chain seq x y z
N LEU A 1 20.80 -20.68 -27.25
CA LEU A 1 21.39 -19.38 -26.87
C LEU A 1 20.79 -18.25 -27.71
N GLN A 2 20.74 -18.33 -29.05
CA GLN A 2 20.21 -17.28 -29.94
C GLN A 2 18.72 -16.96 -29.64
N TYR A 3 17.88 -17.96 -29.37
CA TYR A 3 16.47 -17.80 -29.01
C TYR A 3 16.30 -16.94 -27.75
N VAL A 4 17.13 -17.16 -26.72
CA VAL A 4 17.08 -16.42 -25.45
C VAL A 4 17.59 -15.00 -25.67
N GLN A 5 18.64 -14.78 -26.43
CA GLN A 5 19.13 -13.43 -26.76
C GLN A 5 18.10 -12.64 -27.56
N ASP A 6 17.51 -13.26 -28.59
CA ASP A 6 16.49 -12.61 -29.40
C ASP A 6 15.22 -12.28 -28.60
N TYR A 7 14.88 -13.12 -27.60
CA TYR A 7 13.75 -12.82 -26.68
C TYR A 7 13.94 -11.51 -25.89
N PHE A 8 15.16 -11.24 -25.46
CA PHE A 8 15.46 -10.02 -24.69
C PHE A 8 15.78 -8.80 -25.57
N GLN A 9 16.26 -9.00 -26.80
CA GLN A 9 16.77 -7.92 -27.66
C GLN A 9 15.78 -7.49 -28.75
N MET A 10 14.84 -8.35 -29.14
CA MET A 10 13.90 -8.05 -30.22
C MET A 10 12.58 -7.49 -29.69
N ASP A 11 11.95 -6.64 -30.50
CA ASP A 11 10.54 -6.32 -30.35
C ASP A 11 9.69 -7.59 -30.33
N TYR A 12 8.71 -7.67 -29.42
CA TYR A 12 7.91 -8.86 -29.20
C TYR A 12 7.21 -9.38 -30.48
N LYS A 13 6.69 -8.47 -31.31
CA LYS A 13 6.04 -8.85 -32.57
C LYS A 13 7.04 -9.49 -33.54
N LYS A 14 8.25 -8.96 -33.64
CA LYS A 14 9.34 -9.52 -34.47
C LYS A 14 9.81 -10.85 -33.92
N PHE A 15 9.92 -10.97 -32.60
CA PHE A 15 10.30 -12.23 -31.97
C PHE A 15 9.25 -13.32 -32.21
N VAL A 16 7.94 -13.03 -32.00
CA VAL A 16 6.86 -13.97 -32.26
C VAL A 16 6.84 -14.39 -33.74
N ALA A 17 6.96 -13.42 -34.65
CA ALA A 17 6.98 -13.73 -36.10
C ALA A 17 8.20 -14.62 -36.51
N LYS A 18 9.33 -14.48 -35.81
CA LYS A 18 10.56 -15.27 -36.10
C LYS A 18 10.47 -16.71 -35.58
N TYR A 19 9.95 -16.91 -34.37
CA TYR A 19 10.03 -18.19 -33.67
C TYR A 19 8.73 -18.98 -33.59
N PHE A 20 7.58 -18.36 -33.86
CA PHE A 20 6.28 -19.02 -33.81
C PHE A 20 5.59 -18.96 -35.19
N LYS A 21 4.99 -20.06 -35.60
CA LYS A 21 4.26 -20.18 -36.89
C LYS A 21 2.96 -20.94 -36.70
N GLY A 22 1.96 -20.68 -37.53
CA GLY A 22 0.67 -21.36 -37.54
C GLY A 22 -0.23 -21.06 -36.34
N GLU A 23 -0.94 -22.06 -35.84
CA GLU A 23 -1.91 -21.92 -34.74
C GLU A 23 -1.30 -21.37 -33.44
N ARG A 24 -0.03 -21.62 -33.17
CA ARG A 24 0.68 -21.07 -32.00
C ARG A 24 0.79 -19.54 -32.02
N VAL A 25 0.88 -18.94 -33.22
CA VAL A 25 0.84 -17.46 -33.34
C VAL A 25 -0.54 -16.93 -32.94
N SER A 26 -1.60 -17.61 -33.37
CA SER A 26 -2.97 -17.22 -33.01
C SER A 26 -3.30 -17.45 -31.53
N GLU A 27 -2.65 -18.43 -30.89
CA GLU A 27 -2.77 -18.63 -29.43
C GLU A 27 -2.03 -17.55 -28.63
N ILE A 28 -0.86 -17.13 -29.08
CA ILE A 28 -0.04 -16.06 -28.47
C ILE A 28 -0.66 -14.69 -28.74
N GLN A 29 -1.28 -14.49 -29.93
CA GLN A 29 -1.96 -13.27 -30.33
C GLN A 29 -3.45 -13.25 -29.95
N ARG A 30 -3.95 -14.22 -29.21
CA ARG A 30 -5.33 -14.20 -28.71
C ARG A 30 -5.50 -12.99 -27.81
N ASN A 31 -5.84 -11.88 -28.44
CA ASN A 31 -6.47 -10.74 -27.79
C ASN A 31 -7.59 -11.24 -26.87
N LEU A 32 -7.70 -10.65 -25.71
CA LEU A 32 -8.79 -10.91 -24.78
C LEU A 32 -10.12 -11.03 -25.55
N THR A 33 -10.85 -12.10 -25.31
CA THR A 33 -12.20 -12.22 -25.87
C THR A 33 -13.04 -11.05 -25.38
N PRO A 34 -14.02 -10.53 -26.17
CA PRO A 34 -14.89 -9.45 -25.74
C PRO A 34 -15.57 -9.70 -24.39
N GLN A 35 -15.91 -10.95 -24.11
CA GLN A 35 -16.50 -11.37 -22.85
C GLN A 35 -15.50 -11.21 -21.67
N LYS A 36 -14.26 -11.63 -21.84
CA LYS A 36 -13.22 -11.50 -20.81
C LYS A 36 -12.80 -10.05 -20.62
N TYR A 37 -12.76 -9.25 -21.69
CA TYR A 37 -12.56 -7.81 -21.63
C TYR A 37 -13.64 -7.13 -20.79
N LYS A 38 -14.92 -7.44 -21.05
CA LYS A 38 -16.05 -6.91 -20.27
C LYS A 38 -16.00 -7.34 -18.82
N GLN A 39 -15.60 -8.57 -18.55
CA GLN A 39 -15.44 -9.07 -17.19
C GLN A 39 -14.32 -8.33 -16.42
N LEU A 40 -13.19 -8.09 -17.06
CA LEU A 40 -12.04 -7.43 -16.45
C LEU A 40 -12.23 -5.91 -16.30
N PHE A 41 -12.77 -5.23 -17.33
CA PHE A 41 -12.76 -3.77 -17.40
C PHE A 41 -14.16 -3.12 -17.37
N GLY A 42 -15.23 -3.90 -17.56
CA GLY A 42 -16.58 -3.38 -17.74
C GLY A 42 -17.21 -2.70 -16.51
N GLN A 43 -16.61 -2.85 -15.33
CA GLN A 43 -17.09 -2.23 -14.08
C GLN A 43 -16.29 -0.99 -13.67
N LEU A 44 -15.37 -0.54 -14.51
CA LEU A 44 -14.54 0.62 -14.24
C LEU A 44 -15.27 1.92 -14.62
N SER A 45 -15.02 2.99 -13.86
CA SER A 45 -15.55 4.29 -14.20
C SER A 45 -14.86 4.89 -15.43
N LYS A 46 -15.44 5.95 -15.98
CA LYS A 46 -14.85 6.67 -17.13
C LYS A 46 -13.44 7.19 -16.80
N ARG A 47 -13.23 7.74 -15.59
CA ARG A 47 -11.92 8.24 -15.14
C ARG A 47 -10.92 7.10 -14.96
N GLN A 48 -11.35 5.98 -14.38
CA GLN A 48 -10.51 4.81 -14.26
C GLN A 48 -10.11 4.26 -15.64
N MET A 49 -11.06 4.17 -16.58
CA MET A 49 -10.78 3.75 -17.95
C MET A 49 -9.86 4.71 -18.69
N GLU A 50 -9.99 6.02 -18.49
CA GLU A 50 -9.07 7.01 -19.06
C GLU A 50 -7.61 6.72 -18.70
N ILE A 51 -7.33 6.42 -17.43
CA ILE A 51 -5.98 6.09 -16.95
C ILE A 51 -5.51 4.76 -17.55
N ILE A 52 -6.37 3.76 -17.54
CA ILE A 52 -6.03 2.39 -17.96
C ILE A 52 -5.77 2.33 -19.48
N SER A 53 -6.59 3.03 -20.28
CA SER A 53 -6.49 3.03 -21.73
C SER A 53 -5.42 3.96 -22.29
N ASP A 54 -4.86 4.83 -21.48
CA ASP A 54 -3.81 5.75 -21.93
C ASP A 54 -2.51 4.97 -22.22
N LYS A 55 -2.08 5.01 -23.47
CA LYS A 55 -0.88 4.33 -23.99
C LYS A 55 0.20 5.30 -24.44
N GLU A 56 -0.13 6.58 -24.55
CA GLU A 56 0.69 7.58 -25.19
C GLU A 56 1.43 8.47 -24.19
N SER A 57 0.79 8.76 -23.03
CA SER A 57 1.40 9.62 -22.03
C SER A 57 2.64 8.99 -21.41
N ARG A 58 3.74 9.72 -21.44
CA ARG A 58 5.00 9.27 -20.84
C ARG A 58 4.97 9.27 -19.31
N CYS A 59 4.25 10.23 -18.73
CA CYS A 59 4.03 10.29 -17.30
C CYS A 59 2.56 10.60 -17.02
N ILE A 60 1.91 9.79 -16.22
CA ILE A 60 0.55 10.03 -15.72
C ILE A 60 0.64 10.20 -14.21
N VAL A 61 0.22 11.36 -13.73
CA VAL A 61 0.12 11.63 -12.28
C VAL A 61 -1.34 11.71 -11.90
N VAL A 62 -1.75 10.85 -10.98
CA VAL A 62 -3.14 10.74 -10.55
C VAL A 62 -3.28 11.21 -9.11
N ALA A 63 -3.95 12.35 -8.93
CA ALA A 63 -4.38 12.81 -7.62
C ALA A 63 -5.73 12.14 -7.28
N ALA A 64 -5.69 11.13 -6.44
CA ALA A 64 -6.80 10.24 -6.18
C ALA A 64 -7.35 10.45 -4.77
N GLY A 65 -8.60 10.87 -4.65
CA GLY A 65 -9.26 11.04 -3.37
C GLY A 65 -9.39 9.73 -2.56
N PRO A 66 -9.73 9.83 -1.26
CA PRO A 66 -9.97 8.65 -0.43
C PRO A 66 -11.14 7.83 -1.01
N GLY A 67 -11.02 6.50 -0.99
CA GLY A 67 -12.06 5.62 -1.49
C GLY A 67 -12.31 5.67 -3.01
N SER A 68 -11.43 6.31 -3.80
CA SER A 68 -11.58 6.42 -5.26
C SER A 68 -11.21 5.14 -6.03
N GLY A 69 -10.71 4.13 -5.35
CA GLY A 69 -10.29 2.89 -5.98
C GLY A 69 -8.88 2.93 -6.57
N LYS A 70 -7.94 3.68 -5.95
CA LYS A 70 -6.52 3.73 -6.34
C LYS A 70 -5.95 2.35 -6.65
N THR A 71 -6.01 1.43 -5.69
CA THR A 71 -5.53 0.04 -5.84
C THR A 71 -6.18 -0.66 -7.03
N ARG A 72 -7.49 -0.46 -7.23
CA ARG A 72 -8.22 -1.05 -8.35
C ARG A 72 -7.69 -0.57 -9.69
N VAL A 73 -7.48 0.74 -9.84
CA VAL A 73 -6.94 1.31 -11.08
C VAL A 73 -5.54 0.76 -11.36
N LEU A 74 -4.67 0.71 -10.35
CA LEU A 74 -3.31 0.21 -10.52
C LEU A 74 -3.27 -1.27 -10.91
N VAL A 75 -4.06 -2.11 -10.24
CA VAL A 75 -4.18 -3.55 -10.57
C VAL A 75 -4.69 -3.74 -12.02
N HIS A 76 -5.71 -2.98 -12.42
CA HIS A 76 -6.26 -3.08 -13.78
C HIS A 76 -5.32 -2.48 -14.83
N LYS A 77 -4.55 -1.43 -14.50
CA LYS A 77 -3.51 -0.90 -15.41
C LYS A 77 -2.41 -1.93 -15.64
N LEU A 78 -1.90 -2.56 -14.59
CA LEU A 78 -0.91 -3.64 -14.73
C LEU A 78 -1.46 -4.81 -15.58
N ALA A 79 -2.71 -5.21 -15.34
CA ALA A 79 -3.38 -6.22 -16.17
C ALA A 79 -3.53 -5.78 -17.64
N SER A 80 -3.88 -4.52 -17.88
CA SER A 80 -4.00 -3.94 -19.23
C SER A 80 -2.66 -3.94 -19.97
N LEU A 81 -1.58 -3.55 -19.29
CA LEU A 81 -0.23 -3.54 -19.88
C LEU A 81 0.18 -4.92 -20.38
N LEU A 82 -0.08 -5.96 -19.60
CA LEU A 82 0.25 -7.34 -19.98
C LEU A 82 -0.68 -7.91 -21.06
N LEU A 83 -1.99 -7.66 -20.92
CA LEU A 83 -3.00 -8.36 -21.72
C LEU A 83 -3.36 -7.62 -23.01
N LEU A 84 -3.22 -6.28 -23.05
CA LEU A 84 -3.64 -5.42 -24.16
C LEU A 84 -2.50 -4.67 -24.84
N GLU A 85 -1.39 -4.46 -24.14
CA GLU A 85 -0.25 -3.67 -24.66
C GLU A 85 0.98 -4.54 -24.93
N ASP A 86 0.89 -5.86 -24.72
CA ASP A 86 1.98 -6.84 -24.89
C ASP A 86 3.29 -6.47 -24.16
N VAL A 87 3.18 -5.71 -23.06
CA VAL A 87 4.34 -5.38 -22.22
C VAL A 87 4.76 -6.63 -21.46
N LYS A 88 6.03 -6.98 -21.53
CA LYS A 88 6.56 -8.14 -20.83
C LYS A 88 6.58 -7.90 -19.32
N HIS A 89 6.35 -8.94 -18.54
CA HIS A 89 6.32 -8.83 -17.07
C HIS A 89 7.64 -8.33 -16.48
N GLU A 90 8.79 -8.67 -17.06
CA GLU A 90 10.11 -8.19 -16.65
C GLU A 90 10.31 -6.70 -16.87
N GLN A 91 9.54 -6.10 -17.76
CA GLN A 91 9.56 -4.67 -18.08
C GLN A 91 8.71 -3.83 -17.13
N LEU A 92 7.87 -4.49 -16.30
CA LEU A 92 7.00 -3.83 -15.33
C LEU A 92 7.66 -3.77 -13.96
N LEU A 93 7.67 -2.59 -13.36
CA LEU A 93 8.06 -2.39 -11.97
C LEU A 93 6.98 -1.59 -11.26
N MET A 94 6.50 -2.11 -10.14
CA MET A 94 5.63 -1.38 -9.23
C MET A 94 6.32 -1.16 -7.90
N LEU A 95 6.38 0.11 -7.47
CA LEU A 95 6.96 0.52 -6.19
C LEU A 95 5.89 1.05 -5.25
N THR A 96 5.99 0.65 -4.00
CA THR A 96 5.10 1.08 -2.90
C THR A 96 5.90 1.35 -1.63
N PHE A 97 5.27 1.91 -0.59
CA PHE A 97 5.94 2.29 0.66
C PHE A 97 5.82 1.24 1.76
N SER A 98 4.98 0.22 1.59
CA SER A 98 4.84 -0.82 2.61
C SER A 98 4.77 -2.21 2.03
N ARG A 99 5.31 -3.18 2.78
CA ARG A 99 5.24 -4.59 2.41
C ARG A 99 3.79 -5.10 2.38
N ALA A 100 2.95 -4.64 3.29
CA ALA A 100 1.53 -4.98 3.31
C ALA A 100 0.83 -4.56 2.01
N ALA A 101 1.09 -3.34 1.52
CA ALA A 101 0.54 -2.87 0.25
C ALA A 101 1.06 -3.71 -0.93
N ALA A 102 2.36 -4.00 -1.01
CA ALA A 102 2.92 -4.84 -2.07
C ALA A 102 2.27 -6.24 -2.09
N THR A 103 2.05 -6.83 -0.92
CA THR A 103 1.40 -8.14 -0.76
C THR A 103 -0.07 -8.09 -1.22
N GLU A 104 -0.82 -7.08 -0.79
CA GLU A 104 -2.22 -6.89 -1.19
C GLU A 104 -2.35 -6.70 -2.71
N PHE A 105 -1.48 -5.88 -3.32
CA PHE A 105 -1.45 -5.69 -4.77
C PHE A 105 -1.20 -7.00 -5.50
N LYS A 106 -0.22 -7.78 -5.06
CA LYS A 106 0.11 -9.06 -5.67
C LYS A 106 -1.05 -10.04 -5.58
N GLN A 107 -1.72 -10.13 -4.42
CA GLN A 107 -2.92 -10.97 -4.26
C GLN A 107 -4.05 -10.55 -5.20
N ARG A 108 -4.41 -9.27 -5.24
CA ARG A 108 -5.47 -8.74 -6.12
C ARG A 108 -5.15 -8.96 -7.60
N LEU A 109 -3.87 -8.81 -7.97
CA LEU A 109 -3.46 -9.05 -9.34
C LEU A 109 -3.52 -10.54 -9.69
N MET A 110 -3.14 -11.43 -8.76
CA MET A 110 -3.30 -12.88 -8.92
C MET A 110 -4.77 -13.30 -9.09
N GLU A 111 -5.68 -12.69 -8.34
CA GLU A 111 -7.13 -12.91 -8.50
C GLU A 111 -7.62 -12.47 -9.90
N LEU A 112 -7.04 -11.40 -10.45
CA LEU A 112 -7.47 -10.83 -11.72
C LEU A 112 -6.90 -11.56 -12.95
N ILE A 113 -5.59 -11.87 -12.94
CA ILE A 113 -4.87 -12.43 -14.10
C ILE A 113 -4.20 -13.78 -13.83
N GLY A 114 -4.37 -14.34 -12.65
CA GLY A 114 -3.85 -15.66 -12.29
C GLY A 114 -2.32 -15.70 -12.17
N ASN A 115 -1.74 -16.80 -12.64
CA ASN A 115 -0.30 -17.08 -12.46
C ASN A 115 0.64 -16.06 -13.10
N ALA A 116 0.21 -15.32 -14.11
CA ALA A 116 1.02 -14.27 -14.74
C ALA A 116 1.45 -13.17 -13.75
N ALA A 117 0.65 -12.94 -12.70
CA ALA A 117 0.94 -11.97 -11.66
C ALA A 117 2.22 -12.30 -10.83
N HIS A 118 2.62 -13.57 -10.77
CA HIS A 118 3.82 -13.97 -10.03
C HIS A 118 5.11 -13.38 -10.59
N PHE A 119 5.13 -13.10 -11.89
CA PHE A 119 6.31 -12.62 -12.60
C PHE A 119 6.44 -11.10 -12.62
N ILE A 120 5.42 -10.37 -12.18
CA ILE A 120 5.49 -8.91 -12.10
C ILE A 120 6.25 -8.52 -10.84
N GLU A 121 7.19 -7.61 -11.00
CA GLU A 121 7.98 -7.07 -9.91
C GLU A 121 7.19 -6.00 -9.15
N ILE A 122 6.63 -6.38 -8.00
CA ILE A 122 5.92 -5.51 -7.06
C ILE A 122 6.71 -5.49 -5.77
N LYS A 123 7.34 -4.35 -5.45
CA LYS A 123 8.29 -4.21 -4.35
C LYS A 123 8.09 -2.91 -3.58
N THR A 124 8.67 -2.87 -2.39
CA THR A 124 8.90 -1.59 -1.73
C THR A 124 10.11 -0.89 -2.35
N PHE A 125 10.25 0.41 -2.14
CA PHE A 125 11.44 1.15 -2.58
C PHE A 125 12.73 0.53 -2.03
N HIS A 126 12.74 0.17 -0.76
CA HIS A 126 13.90 -0.45 -0.10
C HIS A 126 14.22 -1.82 -0.68
N SER A 127 13.20 -2.70 -0.82
CA SER A 127 13.35 -4.04 -1.38
C SER A 127 13.92 -4.01 -2.79
N TYR A 128 13.44 -3.10 -3.63
CA TYR A 128 13.97 -2.92 -4.98
C TYR A 128 15.45 -2.51 -4.95
N CYS A 129 15.82 -1.57 -4.09
CA CYS A 129 17.21 -1.13 -3.94
C CYS A 129 18.14 -2.25 -3.44
N PHE A 130 17.67 -3.09 -2.50
CA PHE A 130 18.45 -4.25 -2.05
C PHE A 130 18.75 -5.22 -3.19
N ASP A 131 17.77 -5.48 -4.06
CA ASP A 131 17.99 -6.36 -5.21
C ASP A 131 18.94 -5.75 -6.25
N LEU A 132 18.81 -4.45 -6.51
CA LEU A 132 19.70 -3.73 -7.42
C LEU A 132 21.17 -3.82 -6.97
N LEU A 133 21.40 -3.63 -5.68
CA LEU A 133 22.75 -3.58 -5.09
C LEU A 133 23.29 -4.97 -4.75
N GLY A 134 22.59 -6.06 -5.13
CA GLY A 134 23.06 -7.43 -4.89
C GLY A 134 23.07 -7.79 -3.41
N ARG A 135 22.22 -7.15 -2.58
CA ARG A 135 22.09 -7.40 -1.14
C ARG A 135 23.41 -7.27 -0.37
N ILE A 136 24.26 -6.32 -0.79
CA ILE A 136 25.56 -6.04 -0.17
C ILE A 136 25.30 -5.34 1.18
N GLY A 137 25.57 -6.01 2.29
CA GLY A 137 25.54 -5.47 3.63
C GLY A 137 24.50 -6.10 4.56
N ASN A 138 24.54 -5.72 5.84
CA ASN A 138 23.50 -6.06 6.81
C ASN A 138 22.24 -5.27 6.52
N LEU A 139 21.08 -5.90 6.65
CA LEU A 139 19.77 -5.22 6.56
C LEU A 139 19.64 -4.05 7.56
N GLU A 140 20.46 -4.05 8.63
CA GLU A 140 20.54 -2.98 9.62
C GLU A 140 21.22 -1.71 9.09
N ASP A 141 22.07 -1.81 8.05
CA ASP A 141 22.78 -0.68 7.42
C ASP A 141 21.96 -0.01 6.30
N ALA A 142 20.66 -0.32 6.23
CA ALA A 142 19.78 0.03 5.11
C ALA A 142 19.31 1.49 5.07
N LYS A 143 19.70 2.34 6.04
CA LYS A 143 19.15 3.71 6.14
C LYS A 143 19.32 4.54 4.87
N ASP A 144 20.42 4.35 4.15
CA ASP A 144 20.76 5.15 2.96
C ASP A 144 20.69 4.34 1.66
N ILE A 145 20.05 3.16 1.66
CA ILE A 145 20.10 2.25 0.52
C ILE A 145 19.45 2.85 -0.74
N VAL A 146 18.38 3.61 -0.58
CA VAL A 146 17.66 4.26 -1.69
C VAL A 146 18.54 5.33 -2.34
N SER A 147 19.16 6.20 -1.53
CA SER A 147 20.13 7.20 -2.01
C SER A 147 21.33 6.57 -2.69
N LYS A 148 21.84 5.46 -2.13
CA LYS A 148 22.97 4.73 -2.69
C LYS A 148 22.63 4.12 -4.05
N ALA A 149 21.47 3.47 -4.16
CA ALA A 149 20.98 2.92 -5.41
C ALA A 149 20.83 3.99 -6.51
N ALA A 150 20.22 5.14 -6.18
CA ALA A 150 20.09 6.25 -7.12
C ALA A 150 21.44 6.76 -7.64
N LYS A 151 22.44 6.88 -6.74
CA LYS A 151 23.80 7.29 -7.12
C LYS A 151 24.46 6.27 -8.05
N MET A 152 24.40 4.99 -7.71
CA MET A 152 25.04 3.92 -8.52
C MET A 152 24.39 3.78 -9.89
N ILE A 153 23.06 3.97 -10.01
CA ILE A 153 22.37 4.02 -11.31
C ILE A 153 22.91 5.18 -12.14
N ASN A 154 23.00 6.38 -11.58
CA ASN A 154 23.50 7.57 -12.29
C ASN A 154 24.99 7.47 -12.66
N GLN A 155 25.77 6.68 -11.94
CA GLN A 155 27.19 6.42 -12.23
C GLN A 155 27.40 5.27 -13.23
N GLY A 156 26.30 4.57 -13.63
CA GLY A 156 26.38 3.41 -14.54
C GLY A 156 26.98 2.15 -13.86
N GLU A 157 26.95 2.09 -12.54
CA GLU A 157 27.50 0.96 -11.76
C GLU A 157 26.48 -0.17 -11.54
N VAL A 158 25.24 0.02 -11.98
CA VAL A 158 24.17 -1.00 -11.93
C VAL A 158 24.03 -1.64 -13.30
N GLU A 159 23.91 -2.97 -13.33
CA GLU A 159 23.71 -3.71 -14.59
C GLU A 159 22.45 -3.19 -15.33
N PRO A 160 22.56 -2.82 -16.63
CA PRO A 160 21.44 -2.28 -17.40
C PRO A 160 20.21 -3.22 -17.43
N THR A 161 20.42 -4.53 -17.38
CA THR A 161 19.33 -5.53 -17.35
C THR A 161 18.46 -5.44 -16.10
N LYS A 162 19.00 -4.98 -14.98
CA LYS A 162 18.25 -4.81 -13.71
C LYS A 162 17.39 -3.56 -13.68
N ILE A 163 17.77 -2.53 -14.42
CA ILE A 163 17.05 -1.24 -14.48
C ILE A 163 16.29 -1.03 -15.80
N GLY A 164 16.39 -1.95 -16.75
CA GLY A 164 15.75 -1.88 -18.08
C GLY A 164 14.23 -2.06 -18.03
N LYS A 165 13.53 -1.23 -17.21
CA LYS A 165 12.09 -1.23 -17.09
C LYS A 165 11.46 -0.23 -18.04
N THR A 166 10.39 -0.62 -18.72
CA THR A 166 9.68 0.30 -19.64
C THR A 166 8.45 0.92 -18.99
N VAL A 167 7.95 0.36 -17.89
CA VAL A 167 6.85 0.92 -17.13
C VAL A 167 7.16 0.89 -15.63
N LEU A 168 7.10 2.06 -15.01
CA LEU A 168 7.20 2.25 -13.57
C LEU A 168 5.85 2.71 -13.01
N VAL A 169 5.33 1.96 -12.06
CA VAL A 169 4.10 2.29 -11.33
C VAL A 169 4.47 2.63 -9.88
N ILE A 170 3.98 3.75 -9.38
CA ILE A 170 4.22 4.22 -8.01
C ILE A 170 2.88 4.38 -7.31
N ASP A 171 2.70 3.60 -6.23
CA ASP A 171 1.54 3.77 -5.33
C ASP A 171 1.91 4.65 -4.14
N GLU A 172 0.89 5.35 -3.59
CA GLU A 172 1.04 6.31 -2.49
C GLU A 172 2.14 7.36 -2.77
N ALA A 173 2.20 7.86 -4.01
CA ALA A 173 3.25 8.76 -4.49
C ALA A 173 3.42 10.05 -3.65
N GLN A 174 2.40 10.47 -2.88
CA GLN A 174 2.49 11.59 -1.95
C GLN A 174 3.45 11.31 -0.78
N ASP A 175 3.73 10.05 -0.48
CA ASP A 175 4.62 9.66 0.62
C ASP A 175 6.11 9.63 0.21
N MET A 176 6.45 9.95 -1.05
CA MET A 176 7.84 10.07 -1.50
C MET A 176 8.60 11.15 -0.72
N GLY A 177 9.81 10.81 -0.30
CA GLY A 177 10.84 11.74 0.12
C GLY A 177 11.79 12.11 -1.01
N LYS A 178 12.87 12.80 -0.64
CA LYS A 178 13.91 13.18 -1.60
C LYS A 178 14.58 11.95 -2.22
N GLU A 179 14.85 10.94 -1.41
CA GLU A 179 15.61 9.76 -1.83
C GLU A 179 14.85 8.92 -2.85
N GLU A 180 13.56 8.67 -2.61
CA GLU A 180 12.71 7.95 -3.54
C GLU A 180 12.51 8.74 -4.84
N TYR A 181 12.35 10.07 -4.75
CA TYR A 181 12.25 10.92 -5.93
C TYR A 181 13.55 10.91 -6.75
N ASP A 182 14.71 10.96 -6.11
CA ASP A 182 16.01 10.88 -6.79
C ASP A 182 16.19 9.50 -7.46
N LEU A 183 15.74 8.41 -6.84
CA LEU A 183 15.74 7.07 -7.45
C LEU A 183 14.83 7.00 -8.67
N VAL A 184 13.60 7.54 -8.58
CA VAL A 184 12.66 7.59 -9.72
C VAL A 184 13.27 8.35 -10.88
N ASN A 185 13.88 9.50 -10.63
CA ASN A 185 14.55 10.28 -11.66
C ASN A 185 15.75 9.55 -12.28
N ALA A 186 16.53 8.84 -11.46
CA ALA A 186 17.65 8.03 -11.97
C ALA A 186 17.16 6.92 -12.89
N LEU A 187 16.06 6.26 -12.56
CA LEU A 187 15.45 5.24 -13.44
C LEU A 187 14.93 5.85 -14.74
N ILE A 188 14.25 6.99 -14.69
CA ILE A 188 13.72 7.69 -15.88
C ILE A 188 14.88 8.14 -16.79
N ALA A 189 15.93 8.72 -16.22
CA ALA A 189 17.08 9.22 -16.97
C ALA A 189 17.87 8.12 -17.69
N ASN A 190 17.86 6.90 -17.15
CA ASN A 190 18.55 5.74 -17.74
C ASN A 190 17.64 4.86 -18.63
N ASN A 191 16.37 5.27 -18.84
CA ASN A 191 15.40 4.56 -19.69
C ASN A 191 14.57 5.56 -20.49
N GLU A 192 15.03 5.90 -21.69
CA GLU A 192 14.38 6.91 -22.53
C GLU A 192 12.91 6.61 -22.86
N GLU A 193 12.53 5.33 -22.92
CA GLU A 193 11.16 4.89 -23.23
C GLU A 193 10.31 4.61 -21.99
N MET A 194 10.82 4.88 -20.78
CA MET A 194 10.09 4.60 -19.54
C MET A 194 8.82 5.43 -19.43
N ARG A 195 7.70 4.73 -19.27
CA ARG A 195 6.41 5.33 -18.90
C ARG A 195 6.23 5.25 -17.39
N VAL A 196 5.76 6.33 -16.78
CA VAL A 196 5.54 6.43 -15.34
C VAL A 196 4.05 6.63 -15.04
N LEU A 197 3.51 5.85 -14.11
CA LEU A 197 2.20 6.08 -13.52
C LEU A 197 2.36 6.27 -12.01
N ALA A 198 2.20 7.49 -11.53
CA ALA A 198 2.26 7.84 -10.12
C ALA A 198 0.84 8.12 -9.59
N VAL A 199 0.39 7.37 -8.60
CA VAL A 199 -0.92 7.54 -7.98
C VAL A 199 -0.76 7.85 -6.51
N GLY A 200 -1.48 8.87 -6.03
CA GLY A 200 -1.41 9.26 -4.64
C GLY A 200 -2.54 10.20 -4.22
N ASP A 201 -2.57 10.52 -2.94
CA ASP A 201 -3.50 11.47 -2.33
C ASP A 201 -2.71 12.48 -1.48
N ASP A 202 -2.45 13.65 -2.03
CA ASP A 202 -1.67 14.70 -1.37
C ASP A 202 -2.31 15.18 -0.05
N ASP A 203 -3.63 15.10 0.08
CA ASP A 203 -4.34 15.41 1.32
C ASP A 203 -4.12 14.32 2.41
N GLN A 204 -3.59 13.16 2.05
CA GLN A 204 -3.28 12.06 2.97
C GLN A 204 -1.78 11.91 3.26
N ASN A 205 -0.94 12.86 2.90
CA ASN A 205 0.46 12.87 3.33
C ASN A 205 0.53 13.26 4.82
N ILE A 206 0.79 12.27 5.68
CA ILE A 206 0.92 12.41 7.14
C ILE A 206 2.27 11.94 7.67
N TYR A 207 3.23 11.63 6.78
CA TYR A 207 4.57 11.12 7.14
C TYR A 207 5.70 12.13 6.88
N GLU A 208 5.41 13.43 6.81
CA GLU A 208 6.43 14.47 6.59
C GLU A 208 7.53 14.45 7.66
N PHE A 209 7.23 14.02 8.88
CA PHE A 209 8.22 13.81 9.94
C PHE A 209 9.25 12.71 9.62
N ARG A 210 9.00 11.88 8.59
CA ARG A 210 9.93 10.88 8.03
C ARG A 210 10.63 11.36 6.75
N GLY A 211 10.43 12.62 6.36
CA GLY A 211 11.02 13.20 5.16
C GLY A 211 10.15 13.12 3.90
N SER A 212 8.96 12.51 3.98
CA SER A 212 8.03 12.51 2.84
C SER A 212 7.48 13.92 2.57
N ASN A 213 7.20 14.22 1.30
CA ASN A 213 6.58 15.49 0.95
C ASN A 213 5.85 15.39 -0.39
N SER A 214 4.56 15.75 -0.41
CA SER A 214 3.73 15.71 -1.60
C SER A 214 4.25 16.58 -2.77
N ARG A 215 5.19 17.51 -2.49
CA ARG A 215 5.88 18.28 -3.54
C ARG A 215 6.59 17.42 -4.57
N TYR A 216 7.04 16.22 -4.20
CA TYR A 216 7.74 15.31 -5.11
C TYR A 216 6.77 14.69 -6.11
N MET A 217 5.57 14.33 -5.66
CA MET A 217 4.49 13.94 -6.57
C MET A 217 4.09 15.10 -7.48
N TYR A 218 3.99 16.33 -6.95
CA TYR A 218 3.72 17.54 -7.75
C TYR A 218 4.81 17.78 -8.79
N ARG A 219 6.10 17.59 -8.47
CA ARG A 219 7.19 17.75 -9.44
C ARG A 219 7.07 16.84 -10.65
N LEU A 220 6.50 15.65 -10.51
CA LEU A 220 6.26 14.77 -11.66
C LEU A 220 5.27 15.39 -12.66
N THR A 221 4.37 16.26 -12.23
CA THR A 221 3.44 16.97 -13.13
C THR A 221 4.09 18.09 -13.92
N GLN A 222 5.30 18.52 -13.56
CA GLN A 222 5.99 19.65 -14.20
C GLN A 222 6.71 19.26 -15.49
N ASN A 223 6.82 17.96 -15.80
CA ASN A 223 7.31 17.51 -17.09
C ASN A 223 6.24 17.86 -18.17
N PRO A 224 6.60 18.50 -19.29
CA PRO A 224 5.67 18.86 -20.37
C PRO A 224 4.90 17.67 -20.96
N GLU A 225 5.47 16.46 -20.88
CA GLU A 225 4.85 15.21 -21.34
C GLU A 225 3.99 14.52 -20.27
N SER A 226 3.78 15.19 -19.12
CA SER A 226 2.98 14.63 -18.04
C SER A 226 1.51 14.99 -18.19
N LYS A 227 0.66 13.96 -17.98
CA LYS A 227 -0.78 14.11 -17.86
C LYS A 227 -1.19 14.07 -16.39
N PHE A 228 -1.91 15.09 -15.94
CA PHE A 228 -2.47 15.13 -14.60
C PHE A 228 -3.96 14.74 -14.63
N ILE A 229 -4.37 13.83 -13.75
CA ILE A 229 -5.75 13.35 -13.67
C ILE A 229 -6.20 13.38 -12.20
N GLU A 230 -7.37 13.96 -11.95
CA GLU A 230 -8.04 13.89 -10.65
C GLU A 230 -9.08 12.74 -10.62
N MET A 231 -8.95 11.84 -9.65
CA MET A 231 -9.98 10.83 -9.35
C MET A 231 -10.82 11.31 -8.18
N THR A 232 -12.03 11.77 -8.49
CA THR A 232 -12.93 12.43 -7.52
C THR A 232 -14.08 11.54 -7.06
N GLU A 233 -14.29 10.38 -7.66
CA GLU A 233 -15.33 9.42 -7.28
C GLU A 233 -14.94 8.71 -5.97
N ASN A 234 -15.85 8.65 -5.00
CA ASN A 234 -15.65 7.93 -3.74
C ASN A 234 -16.66 6.79 -3.63
N TYR A 235 -16.15 5.57 -3.61
CA TYR A 235 -16.93 4.32 -3.51
C TYR A 235 -17.01 3.78 -2.07
N ARG A 236 -16.29 4.41 -1.13
CA ARG A 236 -16.17 3.99 0.28
C ARG A 236 -17.26 4.58 1.15
N SER A 237 -17.32 5.90 1.16
CA SER A 237 -18.03 6.67 2.18
C SER A 237 -19.38 7.19 1.68
N THR A 238 -20.33 7.30 2.57
CA THR A 238 -21.66 7.84 2.31
C THR A 238 -21.63 9.36 2.04
N HIS A 239 -22.74 9.92 1.54
CA HIS A 239 -22.81 11.30 1.08
C HIS A 239 -22.44 12.33 2.17
N HIS A 240 -23.01 12.21 3.37
CA HIS A 240 -22.74 13.19 4.44
C HIS A 240 -21.28 13.19 4.85
N LEU A 241 -20.62 12.01 4.88
CA LEU A 241 -19.22 11.90 5.22
C LEU A 241 -18.32 12.56 4.14
N VAL A 242 -18.64 12.32 2.89
CA VAL A 242 -17.87 12.91 1.77
C VAL A 242 -18.03 14.42 1.74
N ASN A 243 -19.25 14.93 1.94
CA ASN A 243 -19.51 16.38 1.98
C ASN A 243 -18.77 17.03 3.16
N PHE A 244 -18.82 16.41 4.34
CA PHE A 244 -18.11 16.90 5.52
C PHE A 244 -16.60 16.90 5.29
N ALA A 245 -16.04 15.83 4.72
CA ALA A 245 -14.64 15.75 4.40
C ALA A 245 -14.20 16.79 3.35
N ASN A 246 -15.04 17.10 2.34
CA ASN A 246 -14.80 18.15 1.38
C ASN A 246 -14.74 19.53 2.03
N GLU A 247 -15.69 19.84 2.92
CA GLU A 247 -15.68 21.12 3.65
C GLU A 247 -14.45 21.23 4.55
N PHE A 248 -14.11 20.16 5.26
CA PHE A 248 -12.92 20.12 6.11
C PHE A 248 -11.63 20.30 5.30
N ALA A 249 -11.54 19.67 4.12
CA ALA A 249 -10.36 19.74 3.24
C ALA A 249 -10.04 21.16 2.74
N LYS A 250 -10.99 22.08 2.78
CA LYS A 250 -10.75 23.52 2.45
C LYS A 250 -9.76 24.19 3.41
N ASN A 251 -9.57 23.62 4.60
CA ASN A 251 -8.59 24.08 5.58
C ASN A 251 -7.16 23.56 5.32
N ILE A 252 -6.98 22.64 4.36
CA ILE A 252 -5.66 22.13 3.96
C ILE A 252 -5.08 23.08 2.91
N GLY A 253 -3.90 23.64 3.19
CA GLY A 253 -3.17 24.44 2.22
C GLY A 253 -2.48 23.59 1.14
N LYS A 254 -2.17 24.19 0.00
CA LYS A 254 -1.35 23.62 -1.10
C LYS A 254 -1.81 22.23 -1.55
N ARG A 255 -3.08 22.12 -1.92
CA ARG A 255 -3.67 20.90 -2.46
C ARG A 255 -3.42 20.77 -3.95
N MET A 256 -3.19 19.56 -4.44
CA MET A 256 -3.14 19.24 -5.88
C MET A 256 -4.54 19.13 -6.47
N LYS A 257 -5.49 18.60 -5.70
CA LYS A 257 -6.89 18.44 -6.14
C LYS A 257 -7.66 19.75 -6.02
N SER A 258 -8.30 20.13 -7.10
CA SER A 258 -9.20 21.30 -7.17
C SER A 258 -10.67 20.90 -7.17
N THR A 259 -10.99 19.70 -7.64
CA THR A 259 -12.36 19.21 -7.78
C THR A 259 -12.83 18.52 -6.49
N PRO A 260 -14.05 18.83 -6.00
CA PRO A 260 -14.62 18.14 -4.86
C PRO A 260 -14.82 16.65 -5.12
N ILE A 261 -14.67 15.84 -4.08
CA ILE A 261 -14.94 14.41 -4.12
C ILE A 261 -16.45 14.17 -4.13
N ILE A 262 -16.91 13.18 -4.89
CA ILE A 262 -18.32 12.84 -5.04
C ILE A 262 -18.55 11.41 -4.55
N SER A 263 -19.47 11.24 -3.59
CA SER A 263 -19.87 9.90 -3.15
C SER A 263 -20.66 9.19 -4.25
N MET A 264 -20.26 7.96 -4.55
CA MET A 264 -20.96 7.07 -5.48
C MET A 264 -21.96 6.14 -4.74
N ARG A 265 -22.02 6.21 -3.42
CA ARG A 265 -22.97 5.47 -2.60
C ARG A 265 -24.31 6.20 -2.55
N LYS A 266 -25.39 5.45 -2.37
CA LYS A 266 -26.78 5.98 -2.32
C LYS A 266 -27.16 6.42 -0.90
N GLU A 267 -26.50 5.87 0.10
CA GLU A 267 -26.83 6.12 1.50
C GLU A 267 -26.27 7.47 1.96
N ASN A 268 -27.01 8.15 2.84
CA ASN A 268 -26.59 9.44 3.37
C ASN A 268 -25.49 9.32 4.43
N GLY A 269 -25.61 8.33 5.33
CA GLY A 269 -24.72 8.19 6.48
C GLY A 269 -24.96 9.23 7.57
N TRP A 270 -24.05 9.29 8.54
CA TRP A 270 -24.15 10.19 9.68
C TRP A 270 -22.82 10.84 10.04
N VAL A 271 -22.86 12.13 10.36
CA VAL A 271 -21.73 12.87 10.94
C VAL A 271 -22.22 13.64 12.16
N GLY A 272 -21.63 13.38 13.32
CA GLY A 272 -21.87 14.07 14.57
C GLY A 272 -20.59 14.72 15.09
N VAL A 273 -20.70 15.97 15.56
CA VAL A 273 -19.62 16.68 16.26
C VAL A 273 -20.11 17.09 17.64
N THR A 274 -19.47 16.58 18.68
CA THR A 274 -19.79 16.84 20.08
C THR A 274 -18.71 17.71 20.70
N TYR A 275 -19.10 18.91 21.19
CA TYR A 275 -18.19 19.83 21.84
C TYR A 275 -18.21 19.64 23.34
N HIS A 276 -17.05 19.55 23.93
CA HIS A 276 -16.87 19.40 25.38
C HIS A 276 -16.12 20.60 25.97
N GLN A 277 -16.59 21.03 27.14
CA GLN A 277 -15.91 22.10 27.91
C GLN A 277 -14.64 21.59 28.62
N SER A 278 -14.53 20.26 28.77
CA SER A 278 -13.43 19.61 29.47
C SER A 278 -12.49 18.92 28.49
N LYS A 279 -11.22 18.88 28.84
CA LYS A 279 -10.22 18.04 28.14
C LYS A 279 -10.40 16.53 28.37
N TYR A 280 -11.22 16.13 29.32
CA TYR A 280 -11.50 14.73 29.65
C TYR A 280 -12.67 14.20 28.81
N MET A 281 -12.43 13.93 27.55
CA MET A 281 -13.45 13.50 26.58
C MET A 281 -13.57 11.97 26.44
N TYR A 282 -12.73 11.21 27.13
CA TYR A 282 -12.69 9.74 26.97
C TYR A 282 -14.00 9.08 27.40
N GLN A 283 -14.54 9.47 28.58
CA GLN A 283 -15.76 8.90 29.10
C GLN A 283 -17.00 9.25 28.25
N PRO A 284 -17.21 10.51 27.84
CA PRO A 284 -18.31 10.87 26.94
C PRO A 284 -18.25 10.13 25.61
N LEU A 285 -17.05 9.94 25.02
CA LEU A 285 -16.90 9.19 23.78
C LEU A 285 -17.30 7.71 23.95
N VAL A 286 -16.89 7.10 25.06
CA VAL A 286 -17.26 5.70 25.35
C VAL A 286 -18.76 5.57 25.58
N GLU A 287 -19.38 6.51 26.26
CA GLU A 287 -20.84 6.55 26.49
C GLU A 287 -21.61 6.69 25.18
N GLU A 288 -21.19 7.59 24.28
CA GLU A 288 -21.80 7.69 22.94
C GLU A 288 -21.64 6.40 22.13
N LEU A 289 -20.47 5.78 22.16
CA LEU A 289 -20.23 4.51 21.50
C LEU A 289 -21.14 3.40 22.06
N LEU A 290 -21.39 3.37 23.37
CA LEU A 290 -22.28 2.41 23.98
C LEU A 290 -23.75 2.61 23.56
N HIS A 291 -24.18 3.86 23.41
CA HIS A 291 -25.55 4.19 23.07
C HIS A 291 -25.85 4.21 21.56
N GLN A 292 -24.86 4.57 20.74
CA GLN A 292 -25.05 4.81 19.30
C GLN A 292 -24.17 3.92 18.42
N ARG A 293 -23.77 2.76 18.93
CA ARG A 293 -22.95 1.83 18.15
C ARG A 293 -23.74 1.31 16.96
N GLY A 294 -23.32 1.75 15.75
CA GLY A 294 -23.86 1.25 14.49
C GLY A 294 -23.50 -0.20 14.21
N SER A 295 -24.15 -0.79 13.21
CA SER A 295 -23.77 -2.11 12.71
C SER A 295 -22.39 -2.07 12.03
N GLY A 296 -21.69 -3.20 12.03
CA GLY A 296 -20.39 -3.36 11.39
C GLY A 296 -19.20 -3.02 12.28
N THR A 297 -18.07 -2.78 11.65
CA THR A 297 -16.79 -2.52 12.33
C THR A 297 -16.72 -1.11 12.88
N SER A 298 -16.36 -0.97 14.15
CA SER A 298 -16.17 0.33 14.79
C SER A 298 -14.70 0.59 15.13
N CYS A 299 -14.25 1.84 14.97
CA CYS A 299 -12.91 2.25 15.33
C CYS A 299 -12.90 3.55 16.12
N VAL A 300 -12.12 3.58 17.20
CA VAL A 300 -11.81 4.81 17.93
C VAL A 300 -10.42 5.28 17.50
N LEU A 301 -10.34 6.49 16.96
CA LEU A 301 -9.12 7.12 16.49
C LEU A 301 -8.63 8.20 17.44
N THR A 302 -7.38 8.11 17.82
CA THR A 302 -6.70 9.03 18.73
C THR A 302 -5.50 9.70 18.09
N GLN A 303 -5.00 10.75 18.71
CA GLN A 303 -3.75 11.40 18.27
C GLN A 303 -2.52 10.71 18.82
N THR A 304 -2.58 10.19 20.04
CA THR A 304 -1.45 9.61 20.77
C THR A 304 -1.68 8.14 21.12
N ASN A 305 -0.58 7.41 21.35
CA ASN A 305 -0.65 6.04 21.86
C ASN A 305 -1.21 5.97 23.28
N GLU A 306 -0.93 6.99 24.11
CA GLU A 306 -1.43 7.10 25.49
C GLU A 306 -2.97 7.16 25.51
N GLU A 307 -3.57 8.05 24.73
CA GLU A 307 -5.03 8.14 24.58
C GLU A 307 -5.64 6.80 24.14
N ALA A 308 -4.99 6.12 23.19
CA ALA A 308 -5.45 4.81 22.69
C ALA A 308 -5.43 3.74 23.80
N VAL A 309 -4.43 3.74 24.66
CA VAL A 309 -4.35 2.81 25.81
C VAL A 309 -5.45 3.12 26.83
N ILE A 310 -5.66 4.39 27.19
CA ILE A 310 -6.71 4.81 28.13
C ILE A 310 -8.08 4.38 27.60
N LEU A 311 -8.39 4.69 26.35
CA LEU A 311 -9.68 4.33 25.74
C LEU A 311 -9.88 2.82 25.66
N THR A 312 -8.84 2.06 25.36
CA THR A 312 -8.91 0.59 25.36
C THR A 312 -9.25 0.05 26.76
N ALA A 313 -8.64 0.63 27.79
CA ALA A 313 -8.92 0.23 29.17
C ALA A 313 -10.37 0.57 29.58
N LEU A 314 -10.86 1.76 29.21
CA LEU A 314 -12.24 2.16 29.47
C LEU A 314 -13.24 1.26 28.74
N LEU A 315 -13.03 0.96 27.46
CA LEU A 315 -13.90 0.07 26.70
C LEU A 315 -13.97 -1.33 27.35
N ARG A 316 -12.85 -1.87 27.77
CA ARG A 316 -12.80 -3.17 28.48
C ARG A 316 -13.51 -3.14 29.82
N LYS A 317 -13.42 -2.03 30.57
CA LYS A 317 -14.18 -1.83 31.80
C LYS A 317 -15.70 -1.93 31.57
N HIS A 318 -16.17 -1.53 30.38
CA HIS A 318 -17.57 -1.67 29.96
C HIS A 318 -17.86 -2.99 29.22
N ALA A 319 -16.99 -4.00 29.38
CA ALA A 319 -17.12 -5.32 28.77
C ALA A 319 -17.18 -5.32 27.23
N ILE A 320 -16.64 -4.27 26.58
CA ILE A 320 -16.54 -4.21 25.12
C ILE A 320 -15.26 -4.95 24.70
N ASN A 321 -15.42 -5.91 23.78
CA ASN A 321 -14.31 -6.60 23.17
C ASN A 321 -13.53 -5.64 22.26
N SER A 322 -12.52 -4.99 22.84
CA SER A 322 -11.70 -3.98 22.15
C SER A 322 -10.29 -4.45 21.86
N LYS A 323 -9.79 -4.11 20.69
CA LYS A 323 -8.43 -4.42 20.26
C LYS A 323 -7.66 -3.13 19.94
N LEU A 324 -6.54 -2.96 20.62
CA LEU A 324 -5.61 -1.87 20.38
C LEU A 324 -4.65 -2.24 19.25
N ILE A 325 -4.62 -1.43 18.19
CA ILE A 325 -3.55 -1.48 17.20
C ILE A 325 -2.41 -0.61 17.75
N GLN A 326 -1.40 -1.28 18.28
CA GLN A 326 -0.24 -0.62 18.87
C GLN A 326 0.99 -0.91 18.03
N SER A 327 1.76 0.12 17.65
CA SER A 327 3.14 -0.08 17.23
C SER A 327 4.02 -0.13 18.48
N MET A 328 4.98 -0.97 18.41
CA MET A 328 6.12 -0.89 19.32
C MET A 328 7.16 0.00 18.63
N ASP A 329 7.06 1.33 18.83
CA ASP A 329 7.96 2.27 18.19
C ASP A 329 9.43 1.87 18.46
N GLY A 330 10.17 1.65 17.37
CA GLY A 330 11.55 1.16 17.42
C GLY A 330 11.70 -0.37 17.60
N PHE A 331 10.59 -1.13 17.75
CA PHE A 331 10.65 -2.58 17.79
C PHE A 331 10.43 -3.17 16.39
N LEU A 332 11.45 -3.81 15.88
CA LEU A 332 11.40 -4.48 14.59
C LEU A 332 10.71 -5.84 14.74
N PHE A 333 9.76 -6.16 13.86
CA PHE A 333 9.01 -7.42 13.88
C PHE A 333 9.91 -8.66 13.91
N TRP A 334 11.01 -8.62 13.18
CA TRP A 334 12.00 -9.70 13.15
C TRP A 334 12.67 -9.96 14.50
N ASN A 335 12.62 -9.01 15.47
CA ASN A 335 13.15 -9.16 16.83
C ASN A 335 12.22 -9.95 17.76
N MET A 336 11.00 -10.28 17.34
CA MET A 336 10.14 -11.17 18.10
C MET A 336 10.82 -12.53 18.33
N ALA A 337 10.75 -13.03 19.56
CA ALA A 337 11.43 -14.26 19.95
C ALA A 337 11.04 -15.45 19.06
N GLU A 338 9.75 -15.55 18.73
CA GLU A 338 9.17 -16.57 17.87
C GLU A 338 9.68 -16.47 16.43
N MET A 339 9.75 -15.25 15.88
CA MET A 339 10.24 -15.01 14.52
C MET A 339 11.75 -15.27 14.42
N ARG A 340 12.52 -14.79 15.40
CA ARG A 340 13.96 -15.08 15.50
C ARG A 340 14.22 -16.60 15.62
N TYR A 341 13.40 -17.31 16.35
CA TYR A 341 13.53 -18.76 16.49
C TYR A 341 13.28 -19.46 15.15
N PHE A 342 12.22 -19.07 14.44
CA PHE A 342 11.88 -19.59 13.12
C PHE A 342 13.01 -19.34 12.11
N LEU A 343 13.49 -18.10 12.00
CA LEU A 343 14.59 -17.73 11.10
C LEU A 343 15.87 -18.52 11.43
N ARG A 344 16.28 -18.56 12.69
CA ARG A 344 17.47 -19.29 13.13
C ARG A 344 17.36 -20.80 12.89
N TYR A 345 16.15 -21.36 13.01
CA TYR A 345 15.94 -22.78 12.75
C TYR A 345 16.25 -23.11 11.29
N ILE A 346 15.82 -22.26 10.36
CA ILE A 346 16.09 -22.38 8.94
C ILE A 346 17.58 -22.10 8.67
N GLU A 347 18.13 -21.00 9.14
CA GLU A 347 19.52 -20.57 8.89
C GLU A 347 20.56 -21.63 9.27
N LYS A 348 20.33 -22.34 10.35
CA LYS A 348 21.23 -23.41 10.80
C LYS A 348 21.19 -24.68 9.93
N ARG A 349 20.21 -24.84 9.05
CA ARG A 349 19.96 -26.07 8.29
C ARG A 349 19.94 -25.88 6.80
N ILE A 350 19.78 -24.66 6.34
CA ILE A 350 19.77 -24.34 4.91
C ILE A 350 21.18 -24.44 4.32
N LYS A 351 21.30 -25.09 3.15
CA LYS A 351 22.56 -25.24 2.41
C LYS A 351 22.58 -24.45 1.09
N THR A 352 21.42 -24.02 0.64
CA THR A 352 21.21 -23.31 -0.61
C THR A 352 20.32 -22.10 -0.35
N PRO A 353 20.29 -21.08 -1.22
CA PRO A 353 19.37 -19.94 -1.08
C PRO A 353 17.89 -20.37 -1.05
N LEU A 354 17.55 -21.48 -1.69
CA LEU A 354 16.21 -22.05 -1.71
C LEU A 354 15.93 -22.81 -0.40
N ILE A 355 14.81 -22.51 0.24
CA ILE A 355 14.32 -23.24 1.42
C ILE A 355 13.50 -24.44 0.94
N PRO A 356 13.93 -25.68 1.21
CA PRO A 356 13.12 -26.87 0.90
C PRO A 356 11.80 -26.86 1.67
N GLU A 357 10.72 -27.32 1.04
CA GLU A 357 9.39 -27.36 1.65
C GLU A 357 9.36 -28.13 2.96
N GLU A 358 10.06 -29.27 2.99
CA GLU A 358 10.18 -30.09 4.22
C GLU A 358 10.82 -29.31 5.38
N LEU A 359 11.88 -28.53 5.10
CA LEU A 359 12.54 -27.72 6.12
C LEU A 359 11.63 -26.58 6.60
N TRP A 360 10.87 -25.98 5.68
CA TRP A 360 9.92 -24.91 5.98
C TRP A 360 8.80 -25.40 6.90
N GLU A 361 8.13 -26.51 6.54
CA GLU A 361 7.06 -27.09 7.36
C GLU A 361 7.58 -27.54 8.73
N LYS A 362 8.78 -28.11 8.78
CA LYS A 362 9.40 -28.48 10.05
C LYS A 362 9.73 -27.28 10.93
N ALA A 363 10.20 -26.17 10.33
CA ALA A 363 10.43 -24.93 11.06
C ALA A 363 9.12 -24.36 11.63
N LYS A 364 8.02 -24.39 10.87
CA LYS A 364 6.68 -24.00 11.34
C LYS A 364 6.26 -24.86 12.53
N HIS A 365 6.30 -26.19 12.38
CA HIS A 365 5.88 -27.10 13.42
C HIS A 365 6.64 -26.89 14.73
N VAL A 366 7.97 -26.85 14.67
CA VAL A 366 8.82 -26.70 15.86
C VAL A 366 8.59 -25.32 16.52
N THR A 367 8.49 -24.26 15.72
CA THR A 367 8.23 -22.91 16.25
C THR A 367 6.85 -22.83 16.92
N TYR A 368 5.82 -23.37 16.29
CA TYR A 368 4.44 -23.33 16.81
C TYR A 368 4.29 -24.12 18.10
N THR A 369 4.96 -25.27 18.20
CA THR A 369 4.95 -26.10 19.40
C THR A 369 5.75 -25.43 20.53
N THR A 370 6.94 -24.88 20.22
CA THR A 370 7.79 -24.23 21.24
C THR A 370 7.12 -23.04 21.89
N TYR A 371 6.37 -22.25 21.08
CA TYR A 371 5.72 -21.01 21.52
C TYR A 371 4.20 -21.10 21.61
N GLU A 372 3.64 -22.31 21.80
CA GLU A 372 2.19 -22.54 21.81
C GLU A 372 1.41 -21.61 22.76
N LYS A 373 2.01 -21.29 23.92
CA LYS A 373 1.40 -20.42 24.93
C LYS A 373 1.62 -18.93 24.69
N SER A 374 2.43 -18.56 23.69
CA SER A 374 2.69 -17.17 23.39
C SER A 374 1.55 -16.50 22.63
N LYS A 375 1.03 -15.40 23.15
CA LYS A 375 0.03 -14.58 22.43
C LYS A 375 0.58 -13.96 21.16
N SER A 376 1.87 -13.72 21.10
CA SER A 376 2.56 -13.09 19.96
C SER A 376 2.74 -14.05 18.79
N LEU A 377 2.61 -15.36 19.03
CA LEU A 377 2.72 -16.37 17.98
C LEU A 377 1.71 -16.17 16.84
N THR A 378 0.56 -15.56 17.12
CA THR A 378 -0.46 -15.26 16.09
C THR A 378 0.06 -14.35 15.00
N TYR A 379 0.88 -13.35 15.35
CA TYR A 379 1.50 -12.44 14.36
C TYR A 379 2.48 -13.17 13.45
N VAL A 380 3.28 -14.07 14.03
CA VAL A 380 4.26 -14.87 13.28
C VAL A 380 3.56 -15.86 12.34
N LYS A 381 2.51 -16.53 12.79
CA LYS A 381 1.68 -17.40 11.94
C LYS A 381 1.13 -16.63 10.75
N ARG A 382 0.54 -15.45 11.00
CA ARG A 382 -0.03 -14.63 9.94
C ARG A 382 1.03 -14.11 8.95
N CYS A 383 2.21 -13.75 9.43
CA CYS A 383 3.34 -13.37 8.59
C CYS A 383 3.74 -14.51 7.63
N ILE A 384 3.90 -15.72 8.17
CA ILE A 384 4.27 -16.91 7.40
C ILE A 384 3.19 -17.23 6.36
N GLU A 385 1.92 -17.22 6.74
CA GLU A 385 0.79 -17.46 5.84
C GLU A 385 0.74 -16.47 4.67
N LEU A 386 0.92 -15.17 4.95
CA LEU A 386 0.93 -14.13 3.92
C LEU A 386 2.12 -14.28 2.96
N PHE A 387 3.28 -14.66 3.48
CA PHE A 387 4.42 -14.95 2.64
C PHE A 387 4.18 -16.16 1.72
N GLU A 388 3.62 -17.24 2.24
CA GLU A 388 3.26 -18.45 1.48
C GLU A 388 2.26 -18.17 0.35
N GLN A 389 1.26 -17.34 0.62
CA GLN A 389 0.24 -16.97 -0.36
C GLN A 389 0.82 -16.25 -1.59
N THR A 390 1.88 -15.46 -1.40
CA THR A 390 2.48 -14.65 -2.45
C THR A 390 3.76 -15.21 -3.04
N ASN A 391 4.37 -16.23 -2.39
CA ASN A 391 5.65 -16.80 -2.80
C ASN A 391 5.57 -18.33 -2.85
N LYS A 392 5.33 -18.86 -4.04
CA LYS A 392 5.30 -20.34 -4.27
C LYS A 392 6.67 -20.96 -4.03
N VAL A 393 7.72 -20.28 -4.43
CA VAL A 393 9.11 -20.68 -4.21
C VAL A 393 9.67 -19.82 -3.08
N LYS A 394 10.23 -20.46 -2.07
CA LYS A 394 10.67 -19.79 -0.83
C LYS A 394 12.18 -19.61 -0.85
N TYR A 395 12.66 -18.40 -1.12
CA TYR A 395 14.06 -18.04 -0.93
C TYR A 395 14.28 -17.46 0.46
N HIS A 396 15.38 -17.88 1.10
CA HIS A 396 15.72 -17.40 2.45
C HIS A 396 15.86 -15.87 2.50
N SER A 397 16.51 -15.32 1.49
CA SER A 397 16.67 -13.88 1.35
C SER A 397 15.34 -13.14 1.27
N ASP A 398 14.39 -13.66 0.46
CA ASP A 398 13.09 -13.03 0.24
C ASP A 398 12.24 -13.04 1.52
N PHE A 399 12.32 -14.14 2.27
CA PHE A 399 11.62 -14.23 3.55
C PHE A 399 12.24 -13.31 4.61
N LYS A 400 13.57 -13.24 4.71
CA LYS A 400 14.25 -12.29 5.62
C LYS A 400 13.88 -10.85 5.32
N GLU A 401 13.89 -10.47 4.06
CA GLU A 401 13.50 -9.15 3.60
C GLU A 401 12.03 -8.86 3.91
N PHE A 402 11.14 -9.84 3.61
CA PHE A 402 9.72 -9.74 3.95
C PHE A 402 9.51 -9.46 5.43
N VAL A 403 10.17 -10.20 6.30
CA VAL A 403 10.08 -10.05 7.77
C VAL A 403 10.68 -8.72 8.22
N PHE A 404 11.79 -8.30 7.63
CA PHE A 404 12.50 -7.07 8.00
C PHE A 404 11.68 -5.81 7.69
N GLU A 405 10.98 -5.79 6.55
CA GLU A 405 10.14 -4.68 6.13
C GLU A 405 8.74 -4.69 6.76
N SER A 406 8.38 -5.77 7.46
CA SER A 406 7.06 -5.92 8.08
C SER A 406 7.02 -5.30 9.46
N SER A 407 5.86 -4.76 9.81
CA SER A 407 5.53 -4.26 11.14
C SER A 407 4.56 -5.19 11.86
N VAL A 408 4.52 -5.15 13.18
CA VAL A 408 3.56 -5.97 13.99
C VAL A 408 2.13 -5.65 13.60
N GLU A 409 1.84 -4.41 13.27
CA GLU A 409 0.52 -3.92 12.86
C GLU A 409 0.00 -4.58 11.58
N ASP A 410 0.89 -4.96 10.66
CA ASP A 410 0.54 -5.60 9.38
C ASP A 410 -0.16 -6.94 9.59
N PHE A 411 0.17 -7.62 10.70
CA PHE A 411 -0.35 -8.93 11.05
C PHE A 411 -1.41 -8.89 12.16
N CYS A 412 -1.87 -7.68 12.55
CA CYS A 412 -2.91 -7.53 13.54
C CYS A 412 -4.27 -7.94 12.95
N ASP A 413 -4.74 -9.12 13.33
CA ASP A 413 -6.09 -9.58 13.00
C ASP A 413 -7.11 -8.85 13.87
N ILE A 414 -8.05 -8.15 13.25
CA ILE A 414 -9.15 -7.44 13.90
C ILE A 414 -10.49 -8.17 13.77
N SER A 415 -10.50 -9.37 13.19
CA SER A 415 -11.72 -10.16 13.04
C SER A 415 -12.30 -10.52 14.41
N GLY A 416 -13.62 -10.52 14.52
CA GLY A 416 -14.32 -10.81 15.76
C GLY A 416 -14.15 -9.77 16.87
N THR A 417 -13.58 -8.59 16.56
CA THR A 417 -13.43 -7.47 17.50
C THR A 417 -14.59 -6.51 17.37
N ASP A 418 -15.17 -6.10 18.49
CA ASP A 418 -16.27 -5.14 18.49
C ASP A 418 -15.80 -3.71 18.15
N VAL A 419 -14.70 -3.30 18.76
CA VAL A 419 -14.14 -1.98 18.59
C VAL A 419 -12.61 -2.05 18.45
N VAL A 420 -12.11 -1.47 17.39
CA VAL A 420 -10.68 -1.25 17.19
C VAL A 420 -10.30 0.10 17.79
N VAL A 421 -9.20 0.17 18.50
CA VAL A 421 -8.62 1.44 18.99
C VAL A 421 -7.26 1.63 18.32
N SER A 422 -7.04 2.81 17.74
CA SER A 422 -5.81 3.08 16.98
C SER A 422 -5.46 4.56 16.97
N THR A 423 -4.21 4.88 16.76
CA THR A 423 -3.87 6.25 16.35
C THR A 423 -4.23 6.46 14.87
N ILE A 424 -4.46 7.71 14.48
CA ILE A 424 -4.78 8.07 13.08
C ILE A 424 -3.70 7.58 12.11
N HIS A 425 -2.42 7.69 12.47
CA HIS A 425 -1.30 7.22 11.64
C HIS A 425 -1.38 5.73 11.31
N LYS A 426 -1.71 4.90 12.30
CA LYS A 426 -1.80 3.44 12.15
C LYS A 426 -3.08 2.96 11.49
N ALA A 427 -4.11 3.83 11.48
CA ALA A 427 -5.34 3.60 10.76
C ALA A 427 -5.26 3.96 9.27
N LYS A 428 -4.17 4.62 8.81
CA LYS A 428 -3.95 4.89 7.37
C LYS A 428 -3.94 3.56 6.61
N GLY A 429 -4.63 3.51 5.47
CA GLY A 429 -4.83 2.28 4.69
C GLY A 429 -6.01 1.41 5.15
N ARG A 430 -6.48 1.55 6.39
CA ARG A 430 -7.64 0.79 6.89
C ARG A 430 -8.94 1.57 6.72
N GLU A 431 -10.08 0.89 6.85
CA GLU A 431 -11.41 1.49 6.77
C GLU A 431 -12.38 0.77 7.69
N PHE A 432 -13.34 1.52 8.25
CA PHE A 432 -14.28 1.04 9.25
C PHE A 432 -15.68 1.55 8.94
N ASP A 433 -16.70 0.80 9.35
CA ASP A 433 -18.08 1.23 9.14
C ASP A 433 -18.40 2.47 9.99
N ASN A 434 -17.94 2.49 11.22
CA ASN A 434 -18.16 3.58 12.16
C ASN A 434 -16.82 4.07 12.73
N VAL A 435 -16.59 5.36 12.73
CA VAL A 435 -15.37 5.97 13.26
C VAL A 435 -15.72 6.98 14.34
N TYR A 436 -15.09 6.85 15.49
CA TYR A 436 -15.12 7.78 16.61
C TYR A 436 -13.76 8.46 16.71
N MET A 437 -13.72 9.78 16.62
CA MET A 437 -12.47 10.54 16.67
C MET A 437 -12.40 11.39 17.93
N LEU A 438 -11.25 11.33 18.59
CA LEU A 438 -10.91 12.23 19.69
C LEU A 438 -9.99 13.33 19.15
N ILE A 439 -10.44 14.58 19.23
CA ILE A 439 -9.69 15.76 18.78
C ILE A 439 -9.53 16.70 19.98
N SER A 440 -8.33 16.71 20.58
CA SER A 440 -8.02 17.58 21.71
C SER A 440 -7.42 18.93 21.27
N ASP A 441 -7.51 19.90 22.14
CA ASP A 441 -7.44 21.36 22.05
C ASP A 441 -6.13 22.01 21.60
N ASN A 442 -5.25 21.34 20.91
CA ASN A 442 -4.03 21.97 20.37
C ASN A 442 -4.18 22.32 18.89
N TYR A 443 -5.18 23.15 18.58
CA TYR A 443 -5.44 23.60 17.21
C TYR A 443 -4.38 24.62 16.75
N SER A 444 -3.21 24.16 16.39
CA SER A 444 -2.43 24.90 15.41
C SER A 444 -3.09 24.72 14.04
N LYS A 445 -3.25 25.79 13.26
CA LYS A 445 -3.68 25.70 11.85
C LYS A 445 -2.57 25.13 10.99
N ASP A 446 -1.92 24.07 11.45
CA ASP A 446 -0.83 23.40 10.77
C ASP A 446 -1.40 22.43 9.74
N ASP A 447 -0.98 22.53 8.51
CA ASP A 447 -1.38 21.65 7.41
C ASP A 447 -1.20 20.16 7.73
N HIS A 448 -0.18 19.82 8.52
CA HIS A 448 0.06 18.47 8.99
C HIS A 448 -1.05 17.92 9.85
N LEU A 449 -1.51 18.73 10.81
CA LEU A 449 -2.60 18.36 11.69
C LEU A 449 -3.91 18.25 10.91
N MET A 450 -4.16 19.17 9.97
CA MET A 450 -5.35 19.13 9.11
C MET A 450 -5.37 17.86 8.25
N ARG A 451 -4.25 17.50 7.61
CA ARG A 451 -4.15 16.24 6.86
C ARG A 451 -4.35 15.02 7.73
N ARG A 452 -3.82 15.02 8.95
CA ARG A 452 -4.01 13.93 9.89
C ARG A 452 -5.49 13.75 10.25
N TYR A 453 -6.20 14.82 10.56
CA TYR A 453 -7.64 14.76 10.83
C TYR A 453 -8.41 14.32 9.59
N TYR A 454 -8.08 14.82 8.42
CA TYR A 454 -8.67 14.41 7.16
C TYR A 454 -8.50 12.90 6.91
N VAL A 455 -7.31 12.37 7.17
CA VAL A 455 -7.06 10.92 7.10
C VAL A 455 -8.00 10.18 8.05
N GLY A 456 -8.10 10.60 9.31
CA GLY A 456 -8.99 9.97 10.29
C GLY A 456 -10.44 9.96 9.84
N MET A 457 -10.98 11.12 9.43
CA MET A 457 -12.36 11.27 8.96
C MET A 457 -12.67 10.36 7.77
N THR A 458 -11.74 10.26 6.84
CA THR A 458 -11.90 9.47 5.60
C THR A 458 -11.72 7.96 5.81
N ARG A 459 -11.52 7.49 7.04
CA ARG A 459 -11.57 6.06 7.38
C ARG A 459 -12.99 5.55 7.54
N ALA A 460 -13.96 6.44 7.77
CA ALA A 460 -15.36 6.09 7.97
C ALA A 460 -16.07 5.74 6.65
N LYS A 461 -16.88 4.66 6.69
CA LYS A 461 -17.78 4.28 5.59
C LYS A 461 -19.19 4.84 5.78
N ASN A 462 -19.75 4.70 6.98
CA ASN A 462 -21.17 4.94 7.26
C ASN A 462 -21.39 6.04 8.28
N GLN A 463 -20.63 6.07 9.38
CA GLN A 463 -20.82 7.00 10.48
C GLN A 463 -19.49 7.57 10.96
N LEU A 464 -19.51 8.87 11.30
CA LEU A 464 -18.39 9.59 11.86
C LEU A 464 -18.84 10.38 13.08
N PHE A 465 -18.23 10.12 14.23
CA PHE A 465 -18.44 10.83 15.48
C PHE A 465 -17.16 11.52 15.90
N ILE A 466 -17.21 12.82 16.11
CA ILE A 466 -16.05 13.64 16.50
C ILE A 466 -16.32 14.24 17.87
N HIS A 467 -15.48 13.91 18.84
CA HIS A 467 -15.46 14.55 20.15
C HIS A 467 -14.30 15.55 20.18
N THR A 468 -14.63 16.80 20.42
CA THR A 468 -13.64 17.88 20.46
C THR A 468 -13.90 18.83 21.64
N ASN A 469 -12.85 19.42 22.17
CA ASN A 469 -12.90 20.52 23.12
C ASN A 469 -12.27 21.81 22.55
N GLY A 470 -11.90 21.81 21.27
CA GLY A 470 -11.41 22.99 20.53
C GLY A 470 -12.53 23.80 19.88
N ASN A 471 -12.30 25.11 19.72
CA ASN A 471 -13.15 26.03 18.95
C ASN A 471 -12.79 26.03 17.46
#